data_3baabfac0e211a389b9105c86db9a9e3
#
_entry.id   3baabfac0e211a389b9105c86db9a9e3
#
_cell.length_a   1.000
_cell.length_b   1.000
_cell.length_c   1.000
_cell.angle_alpha   90.00
_cell.angle_beta   90.00
_cell.angle_gamma   90.00
#
_symmetry.space_group_name_H-M   'P 1'
#
loop_
_entity.id
_entity.type
_entity.pdbx_description
1 polymer ?
#
loop_
_entity_poly.entity_id
_entity_poly.type
_entity_poly.pdbx_seq_one_letter_code
_entity_poly.pdbx_strand_id
1 'polypeptide(L)'
;MPGLYAGVGDGFKQIKATEGMKGFTLGWLPTLVGYSAQGFGKFGFYEIFKDVYRNAAGKNEPKYRTVGFAVSSACAEFIADILLCPWEAVKVRMQTSEPGKFPTSGVAGFKLIQNNEGTAGFYRGIKPLWMRQIPYTIVKFVAFEKIVQAFYTNVFTAEKSSYGKGTQMMITFASGYLAGIFCAIVSHPADTMVSVMNKTGQSAG
;
A
#
# COMPACT_ATOMS: atom_id res chain seq x y z
N MET A 1 15.26 17.18 -1.99
CA MET A 1 16.25 18.06 -2.63
C MET A 1 16.67 17.41 -3.94
N PRO A 2 16.27 17.93 -5.08
CA PRO A 2 16.73 17.39 -6.38
C PRO A 2 18.21 17.70 -6.54
N GLY A 3 19.03 16.70 -6.85
CA GLY A 3 20.47 16.85 -7.08
C GLY A 3 21.40 16.48 -5.92
N LEU A 4 20.86 16.00 -4.78
CA LEU A 4 21.70 15.62 -3.65
C LEU A 4 22.53 14.35 -3.94
N TYR A 5 22.01 13.46 -4.80
CA TYR A 5 22.65 12.19 -5.17
C TYR A 5 22.78 12.07 -6.67
N ALA A 6 23.95 11.74 -7.17
CA ALA A 6 24.20 11.50 -8.59
C ALA A 6 23.62 10.16 -9.08
N GLY A 7 23.30 9.25 -8.14
CA GLY A 7 22.71 7.94 -8.42
C GLY A 7 22.55 7.09 -7.17
N VAL A 8 21.99 5.88 -7.32
CA VAL A 8 21.73 4.96 -6.21
C VAL A 8 23.00 4.60 -5.44
N GLY A 9 24.12 4.36 -6.16
CA GLY A 9 25.40 4.02 -5.53
C GLY A 9 26.01 5.17 -4.72
N ASP A 10 25.84 6.41 -5.21
CA ASP A 10 26.28 7.61 -4.51
C ASP A 10 25.43 7.86 -3.27
N GLY A 11 24.11 7.73 -3.37
CA GLY A 11 23.20 7.81 -2.23
C GLY A 11 23.55 6.81 -1.13
N PHE A 12 23.88 5.56 -1.50
CA PHE A 12 24.31 4.55 -0.55
C PHE A 12 25.59 4.95 0.19
N LYS A 13 26.60 5.46 -0.53
CA LYS A 13 27.87 5.92 0.05
C LYS A 13 27.66 7.12 0.99
N GLN A 14 26.85 8.08 0.58
CA GLN A 14 26.56 9.28 1.38
C GLN A 14 25.80 8.94 2.67
N ILE A 15 24.75 8.13 2.60
CA ILE A 15 23.99 7.69 3.80
C ILE A 15 24.91 6.93 4.74
N LYS A 16 25.76 6.02 4.20
CA LYS A 16 26.72 5.29 5.03
C LYS A 16 27.75 6.21 5.70
N ALA A 17 28.17 7.26 5.02
CA ALA A 17 29.15 8.22 5.55
C ALA A 17 28.55 9.17 6.60
N THR A 18 27.29 9.60 6.43
CA THR A 18 26.64 10.59 7.30
C THR A 18 25.91 9.95 8.49
N GLU A 19 25.18 8.85 8.27
CA GLU A 19 24.30 8.23 9.27
C GLU A 19 24.75 6.81 9.68
N GLY A 20 25.77 6.27 8.97
CA GLY A 20 26.24 4.91 9.17
C GLY A 20 25.20 3.86 8.75
N MET A 21 25.34 2.63 9.30
CA MET A 21 24.38 1.54 9.02
C MET A 21 22.97 1.79 9.58
N LYS A 22 22.84 2.66 10.59
CA LYS A 22 21.54 3.00 11.19
C LYS A 22 20.65 3.80 10.23
N GLY A 23 21.20 4.58 9.31
CA GLY A 23 20.45 5.33 8.31
C GLY A 23 19.60 4.42 7.40
N PHE A 24 20.09 3.22 7.08
CA PHE A 24 19.35 2.26 6.24
C PHE A 24 18.18 1.59 6.96
N THR A 25 18.21 1.56 8.28
CA THR A 25 17.13 0.98 9.10
C THR A 25 16.19 2.04 9.67
N LEU A 26 16.38 3.32 9.28
CA LEU A 26 15.56 4.41 9.77
C LEU A 26 14.09 4.23 9.34
N GLY A 27 13.17 4.22 10.29
CA GLY A 27 11.74 4.03 10.02
C GLY A 27 11.29 2.57 9.88
N TRP A 28 12.15 1.56 10.13
CA TRP A 28 11.74 0.16 10.02
C TRP A 28 10.56 -0.21 10.92
N LEU A 29 10.56 0.28 12.16
CA LEU A 29 9.52 -0.03 13.14
C LEU A 29 8.15 0.55 12.74
N PRO A 30 8.00 1.87 12.46
CA PRO A 30 6.72 2.39 11.98
C PRO A 30 6.30 1.76 10.66
N THR A 31 7.23 1.37 9.79
CA THR A 31 6.91 0.62 8.57
C THR A 31 6.32 -0.75 8.90
N LEU A 32 6.97 -1.53 9.76
CA LEU A 32 6.50 -2.86 10.14
C LEU A 32 5.10 -2.80 10.77
N VAL A 33 4.91 -1.94 11.77
CA VAL A 33 3.63 -1.82 12.48
C VAL A 33 2.54 -1.27 11.56
N GLY A 34 2.83 -0.20 10.83
CA GLY A 34 1.86 0.44 9.93
C GLY A 34 1.38 -0.48 8.82
N TYR A 35 2.29 -1.12 8.09
CA TYR A 35 1.91 -2.02 7.00
C TYR A 35 1.34 -3.36 7.49
N SER A 36 1.69 -3.82 8.69
CA SER A 36 1.02 -4.97 9.31
C SER A 36 -0.43 -4.64 9.66
N ALA A 37 -0.68 -3.49 10.27
CA ALA A 37 -2.03 -3.03 10.59
C ALA A 37 -2.86 -2.79 9.32
N GLN A 38 -2.27 -2.16 8.29
CA GLN A 38 -2.93 -1.99 6.98
C GLN A 38 -3.25 -3.33 6.33
N GLY A 39 -2.31 -4.27 6.30
CA GLY A 39 -2.51 -5.59 5.72
C GLY A 39 -3.64 -6.34 6.42
N PHE A 40 -3.63 -6.37 7.74
CA PHE A 40 -4.70 -6.97 8.54
C PHE A 40 -6.06 -6.33 8.23
N GLY A 41 -6.14 -5.00 8.25
CA GLY A 41 -7.36 -4.26 7.93
C GLY A 41 -7.82 -4.52 6.49
N LYS A 42 -6.92 -4.38 5.51
CA LYS A 42 -7.22 -4.56 4.10
C LYS A 42 -7.81 -5.94 3.80
N PHE A 43 -7.15 -7.01 4.19
CA PHE A 43 -7.61 -8.36 3.91
C PHE A 43 -8.84 -8.73 4.74
N GLY A 44 -8.88 -8.36 6.02
CA GLY A 44 -10.02 -8.64 6.89
C GLY A 44 -11.31 -7.95 6.42
N PHE A 45 -11.26 -6.65 6.17
CA PHE A 45 -12.43 -5.91 5.69
C PHE A 45 -12.80 -6.27 4.25
N TYR A 46 -11.82 -6.62 3.40
CA TYR A 46 -12.12 -7.07 2.04
C TYR A 46 -12.99 -8.33 2.02
N GLU A 47 -12.65 -9.35 2.83
CA GLU A 47 -13.48 -10.55 2.92
C GLU A 47 -14.89 -10.23 3.47
N ILE A 48 -15.00 -9.40 4.50
CA ILE A 48 -16.30 -8.97 5.05
C ILE A 48 -17.14 -8.27 3.98
N PHE A 49 -16.58 -7.27 3.29
CA PHE A 49 -17.31 -6.54 2.25
C PHE A 49 -17.67 -7.40 1.05
N LYS A 50 -16.82 -8.36 0.71
CA LYS A 50 -17.08 -9.33 -0.36
C LYS A 50 -18.26 -10.23 0.00
N ASP A 51 -18.35 -10.68 1.25
CA ASP A 51 -19.47 -11.49 1.71
C ASP A 51 -20.78 -10.68 1.80
N VAL A 52 -20.71 -9.43 2.28
CA VAL A 52 -21.84 -8.49 2.24
C VAL A 52 -22.34 -8.28 0.81
N TYR A 53 -21.42 -8.05 -0.13
CA TYR A 53 -21.75 -7.92 -1.55
C TYR A 53 -22.41 -9.19 -2.11
N ARG A 54 -21.87 -10.38 -1.85
CA ARG A 54 -22.42 -11.64 -2.32
C ARG A 54 -23.85 -11.87 -1.81
N ASN A 55 -24.10 -11.58 -0.54
CA ASN A 55 -25.42 -11.70 0.06
C ASN A 55 -26.41 -10.70 -0.53
N ALA A 56 -25.98 -9.47 -0.81
CA ALA A 56 -26.80 -8.43 -1.40
C ALA A 56 -27.10 -8.68 -2.90
N ALA A 57 -26.09 -9.14 -3.65
CA ALA A 57 -26.21 -9.37 -5.09
C ALA A 57 -27.01 -10.63 -5.45
N GLY A 58 -27.02 -11.64 -4.59
CA GLY A 58 -27.76 -12.88 -4.77
C GLY A 58 -27.55 -13.52 -6.15
N LYS A 59 -28.62 -13.73 -6.91
CA LYS A 59 -28.57 -14.32 -8.27
C LYS A 59 -27.80 -13.47 -9.30
N ASN A 60 -27.60 -12.18 -9.05
CA ASN A 60 -26.88 -11.27 -9.94
C ASN A 60 -25.36 -11.23 -9.65
N GLU A 61 -24.89 -11.94 -8.61
CA GLU A 61 -23.48 -11.99 -8.22
C GLU A 61 -22.54 -12.28 -9.42
N PRO A 62 -22.78 -13.30 -10.27
CA PRO A 62 -21.84 -13.62 -11.34
C PRO A 62 -21.70 -12.49 -12.37
N LYS A 63 -22.78 -11.74 -12.64
CA LYS A 63 -22.80 -10.66 -13.63
C LYS A 63 -21.98 -9.45 -13.19
N TYR A 64 -22.05 -9.08 -11.91
CA TYR A 64 -21.43 -7.87 -11.37
C TYR A 64 -20.24 -8.16 -10.45
N ARG A 65 -19.74 -9.40 -10.45
CA ARG A 65 -18.69 -9.87 -9.54
C ARG A 65 -17.45 -8.97 -9.51
N THR A 66 -16.96 -8.57 -10.69
CA THR A 66 -15.76 -7.73 -10.79
C THR A 66 -16.00 -6.34 -10.17
N VAL A 67 -17.18 -5.75 -10.40
CA VAL A 67 -17.53 -4.45 -9.83
C VAL A 67 -17.70 -4.56 -8.31
N GLY A 68 -18.38 -5.61 -7.83
CA GLY A 68 -18.55 -5.85 -6.40
C GLY A 68 -17.22 -6.02 -5.67
N PHE A 69 -16.28 -6.75 -6.26
CA PHE A 69 -14.96 -6.94 -5.68
C PHE A 69 -14.11 -5.67 -5.74
N ALA A 70 -14.24 -4.86 -6.80
CA ALA A 70 -13.60 -3.54 -6.88
C ALA A 70 -14.10 -2.60 -5.78
N VAL A 71 -15.41 -2.53 -5.59
CA VAL A 71 -16.02 -1.70 -4.51
C VAL A 71 -15.61 -2.21 -3.13
N SER A 72 -15.68 -3.54 -2.91
CA SER A 72 -15.24 -4.15 -1.65
C SER A 72 -13.77 -3.84 -1.32
N SER A 73 -12.89 -3.89 -2.33
CA SER A 73 -11.48 -3.56 -2.15
C SER A 73 -11.25 -2.07 -1.85
N ALA A 74 -12.00 -1.18 -2.49
CA ALA A 74 -11.94 0.26 -2.22
C ALA A 74 -12.39 0.61 -0.80
N CYS A 75 -13.50 0.02 -0.34
CA CYS A 75 -13.99 0.21 1.03
C CYS A 75 -13.00 -0.35 2.08
N ALA A 76 -12.43 -1.52 1.81
CA ALA A 76 -11.43 -2.12 2.69
C ALA A 76 -10.17 -1.27 2.79
N GLU A 77 -9.67 -0.75 1.65
CA GLU A 77 -8.52 0.14 1.61
C GLU A 77 -8.77 1.44 2.36
N PHE A 78 -9.94 2.05 2.17
CA PHE A 78 -10.31 3.27 2.86
C PHE A 78 -10.17 3.14 4.40
N ILE A 79 -10.62 2.01 4.96
CA ILE A 79 -10.49 1.74 6.40
C ILE A 79 -9.05 1.38 6.78
N ALA A 80 -8.38 0.57 5.96
CA ALA A 80 -7.02 0.14 6.21
C ALA A 80 -6.02 1.32 6.23
N ASP A 81 -6.23 2.32 5.38
CA ASP A 81 -5.41 3.53 5.35
C ASP A 81 -5.58 4.41 6.61
N ILE A 82 -6.73 4.37 7.26
CA ILE A 82 -6.92 5.04 8.56
C ILE A 82 -6.00 4.41 9.62
N LEU A 83 -5.82 3.09 9.58
CA LEU A 83 -4.91 2.37 10.48
C LEU A 83 -3.43 2.61 10.13
N LEU A 84 -3.11 2.77 8.83
CA LEU A 84 -1.76 3.03 8.36
C LEU A 84 -1.30 4.45 8.65
N CYS A 85 -2.18 5.44 8.50
CA CYS A 85 -1.85 6.87 8.44
C CYS A 85 -0.99 7.36 9.62
N PRO A 86 -1.24 6.99 10.88
CA PRO A 86 -0.41 7.43 12.00
C PRO A 86 1.05 6.98 11.87
N TRP A 87 1.27 5.75 11.46
CA TRP A 87 2.60 5.17 11.31
C TRP A 87 3.34 5.69 10.08
N GLU A 88 2.61 5.91 8.98
CA GLU A 88 3.15 6.53 7.78
C GLU A 88 3.59 7.97 8.05
N ALA A 89 2.82 8.75 8.83
CA ALA A 89 3.20 10.10 9.24
C ALA A 89 4.51 10.12 10.03
N VAL A 90 4.68 9.18 10.99
CA VAL A 90 5.92 9.03 11.75
C VAL A 90 7.08 8.66 10.82
N LYS A 91 6.89 7.64 9.97
CA LYS A 91 7.90 7.16 9.02
C LYS A 91 8.39 8.27 8.09
N VAL A 92 7.46 8.98 7.47
CA VAL A 92 7.80 10.05 6.51
C VAL A 92 8.61 11.14 7.22
N ARG A 93 8.21 11.59 8.41
CA ARG A 93 8.96 12.59 9.17
C ARG A 93 10.34 12.11 9.58
N MET A 94 10.47 10.84 10.00
CA MET A 94 11.78 10.26 10.31
C MET A 94 12.72 10.28 9.11
N GLN A 95 12.20 10.04 7.91
CA GLN A 95 12.99 9.93 6.70
C GLN A 95 13.25 11.27 5.98
N THR A 96 12.40 12.28 6.21
CA THR A 96 12.49 13.58 5.52
C THR A 96 13.02 14.70 6.40
N SER A 97 13.06 14.53 7.70
CA SER A 97 13.63 15.54 8.61
C SER A 97 15.15 15.56 8.54
N GLU A 98 15.72 16.73 8.77
CA GLU A 98 17.17 16.89 8.87
C GLU A 98 17.72 16.03 10.03
N PRO A 99 18.90 15.47 9.90
CA PRO A 99 19.54 14.69 10.94
C PRO A 99 19.56 15.46 12.28
N GLY A 100 19.06 14.81 13.33
CA GLY A 100 18.99 15.39 14.68
C GLY A 100 17.74 16.22 15.02
N LYS A 101 16.91 16.61 14.04
CA LYS A 101 15.67 17.37 14.29
C LYS A 101 14.48 16.48 14.69
N PHE A 102 14.48 15.22 14.29
CA PHE A 102 13.41 14.28 14.60
C PHE A 102 13.99 13.00 15.24
N PRO A 103 13.29 12.37 16.20
CA PRO A 103 13.77 11.16 16.86
C PRO A 103 14.00 10.02 15.87
N THR A 104 15.07 9.25 16.04
CA THR A 104 15.36 8.05 15.25
C THR A 104 14.56 6.82 15.71
N SER A 105 13.88 6.90 16.85
CA SER A 105 12.99 5.86 17.36
C SER A 105 11.54 6.13 16.93
N GLY A 106 10.88 5.14 16.32
CA GLY A 106 9.48 5.27 15.87
C GLY A 106 8.52 5.59 17.02
N VAL A 107 8.73 5.01 18.21
CA VAL A 107 7.90 5.29 19.40
C VAL A 107 8.11 6.72 19.91
N ALA A 108 9.34 7.19 19.93
CA ALA A 108 9.64 8.58 20.34
C ALA A 108 9.08 9.57 19.32
N GLY A 109 9.18 9.28 18.02
CA GLY A 109 8.58 10.07 16.96
C GLY A 109 7.05 10.14 17.06
N PHE A 110 6.40 9.03 17.37
CA PHE A 110 4.96 8.99 17.62
C PHE A 110 4.56 9.90 18.78
N LYS A 111 5.23 9.76 19.92
CA LYS A 111 4.98 10.61 21.09
C LYS A 111 5.22 12.09 20.81
N LEU A 112 6.25 12.43 20.04
CA LEU A 112 6.57 13.81 19.67
C LEU A 112 5.44 14.43 18.83
N ILE A 113 4.92 13.71 17.83
CA ILE A 113 3.79 14.18 17.02
C ILE A 113 2.54 14.34 17.89
N GLN A 114 2.25 13.35 18.73
CA GLN A 114 1.10 13.39 19.64
C GLN A 114 1.14 14.59 20.57
N ASN A 115 2.30 14.90 21.14
CA ASN A 115 2.45 16.01 22.09
C ASN A 115 2.39 17.40 21.42
N ASN A 116 2.95 17.52 20.20
CA ASN A 116 3.06 18.81 19.52
C ASN A 116 1.85 19.15 18.65
N GLU A 117 1.24 18.17 18.00
CA GLU A 117 0.20 18.37 16.99
C GLU A 117 -1.08 17.59 17.29
N GLY A 118 -1.08 16.76 18.31
CA GLY A 118 -2.21 15.89 18.66
C GLY A 118 -2.53 14.87 17.56
N THR A 119 -3.74 14.33 17.62
CA THR A 119 -4.23 13.32 16.63
C THR A 119 -4.31 13.89 15.22
N ALA A 120 -4.62 15.16 15.06
CA ALA A 120 -4.71 15.81 13.74
C ALA A 120 -3.38 15.77 12.97
N GLY A 121 -2.24 15.80 13.67
CA GLY A 121 -0.90 15.72 13.07
C GLY A 121 -0.66 14.41 12.32
N PHE A 122 -1.26 13.30 12.76
CA PHE A 122 -1.13 12.01 12.11
C PHE A 122 -1.94 11.90 10.81
N TYR A 123 -3.08 12.57 10.73
CA TYR A 123 -4.03 12.44 9.62
C TYR A 123 -3.92 13.52 8.55
N ARG A 124 -2.95 14.44 8.66
CA ARG A 124 -2.73 15.47 7.62
C ARG A 124 -2.48 14.90 6.23
N GLY A 125 -1.81 13.73 6.16
CA GLY A 125 -1.48 13.06 4.90
C GLY A 125 -2.54 12.07 4.39
N ILE A 126 -3.71 11.95 5.03
CA ILE A 126 -4.68 10.92 4.68
C ILE A 126 -5.30 11.10 3.27
N LYS A 127 -5.58 12.34 2.87
CA LYS A 127 -6.16 12.63 1.55
C LYS A 127 -5.24 12.19 0.39
N PRO A 128 -3.96 12.61 0.32
CA PRO A 128 -3.04 12.12 -0.69
C PRO A 128 -2.78 10.61 -0.59
N LEU A 129 -2.82 10.04 0.61
CA LEU A 129 -2.71 8.60 0.82
C LEU A 129 -3.87 7.86 0.13
N TRP A 130 -5.12 8.26 0.36
CA TRP A 130 -6.29 7.68 -0.30
C TRP A 130 -6.27 7.84 -1.82
N MET A 131 -5.90 9.02 -2.31
CA MET A 131 -5.80 9.28 -3.76
C MET A 131 -4.81 8.34 -4.45
N ARG A 132 -3.76 7.93 -3.77
CA ARG A 132 -2.77 6.97 -4.26
C ARG A 132 -3.20 5.52 -4.06
N GLN A 133 -3.60 5.16 -2.85
CA GLN A 133 -3.80 3.76 -2.44
C GLN A 133 -5.09 3.15 -2.98
N ILE A 134 -6.20 3.89 -3.01
CA ILE A 134 -7.48 3.34 -3.44
C ILE A 134 -7.47 2.90 -4.90
N PRO A 135 -7.08 3.74 -5.89
CA PRO A 135 -7.00 3.31 -7.29
C PRO A 135 -6.03 2.15 -7.49
N TYR A 136 -4.86 2.21 -6.84
CA TYR A 136 -3.87 1.16 -6.89
C TYR A 136 -4.44 -0.18 -6.39
N THR A 137 -5.13 -0.17 -5.26
CA THR A 137 -5.70 -1.39 -4.66
C THR A 137 -6.83 -1.97 -5.52
N ILE A 138 -7.69 -1.12 -6.09
CA ILE A 138 -8.74 -1.57 -7.02
C ILE A 138 -8.11 -2.30 -8.20
N VAL A 139 -7.16 -1.68 -8.87
CA VAL A 139 -6.47 -2.28 -10.03
C VAL A 139 -5.80 -3.59 -9.65
N LYS A 140 -5.12 -3.63 -8.51
CA LYS A 140 -4.42 -4.82 -8.00
C LYS A 140 -5.37 -5.99 -7.76
N PHE A 141 -6.47 -5.78 -7.06
CA PHE A 141 -7.42 -6.86 -6.76
C PHE A 141 -8.17 -7.31 -8.01
N VAL A 142 -8.62 -6.38 -8.85
CA VAL A 142 -9.31 -6.72 -10.12
C VAL A 142 -8.38 -7.47 -11.07
N ALA A 143 -7.14 -7.02 -11.23
CA ALA A 143 -6.16 -7.71 -12.06
C ALA A 143 -5.87 -9.12 -11.52
N PHE A 144 -5.65 -9.25 -10.21
CA PHE A 144 -5.43 -10.54 -9.57
C PHE A 144 -6.59 -11.52 -9.82
N GLU A 145 -7.82 -11.12 -9.57
CA GLU A 145 -9.01 -11.96 -9.77
C GLU A 145 -9.17 -12.37 -11.25
N LYS A 146 -8.95 -11.44 -12.18
CA LYS A 146 -9.01 -11.73 -13.63
C LYS A 146 -7.92 -12.70 -14.08
N ILE A 147 -6.70 -12.55 -13.59
CA ILE A 147 -5.57 -13.43 -13.92
C ILE A 147 -5.80 -14.82 -13.32
N VAL A 148 -6.25 -14.92 -12.07
CA VAL A 148 -6.61 -16.22 -11.46
C VAL A 148 -7.71 -16.88 -12.28
N GLN A 149 -8.75 -16.15 -12.65
CA GLN A 149 -9.83 -16.68 -13.48
C GLN A 149 -9.30 -17.17 -14.83
N ALA A 150 -8.42 -16.41 -15.50
CA ALA A 150 -7.82 -16.80 -16.78
C ALA A 150 -6.98 -18.09 -16.66
N PHE A 151 -6.22 -18.24 -15.57
CA PHE A 151 -5.49 -19.49 -15.32
C PHE A 151 -6.40 -20.71 -15.18
N TYR A 152 -7.48 -20.59 -14.42
CA TYR A 152 -8.42 -21.71 -14.23
C TYR A 152 -9.32 -21.95 -15.45
N THR A 153 -9.51 -20.98 -16.33
CA THR A 153 -10.30 -21.17 -17.56
C THR A 153 -9.47 -21.72 -18.73
N ASN A 154 -8.22 -21.27 -18.88
CA ASN A 154 -7.44 -21.54 -20.10
C ASN A 154 -6.30 -22.55 -19.89
N VAL A 155 -5.75 -22.66 -18.67
CA VAL A 155 -4.56 -23.49 -18.41
C VAL A 155 -4.90 -24.68 -17.52
N PHE A 156 -5.63 -24.45 -16.45
CA PHE A 156 -6.02 -25.46 -15.45
C PHE A 156 -7.53 -25.67 -15.51
N THR A 157 -8.00 -26.35 -16.56
CA THR A 157 -9.44 -26.48 -16.91
C THR A 157 -10.24 -27.38 -15.97
N ALA A 158 -9.59 -28.11 -15.05
CA ALA A 158 -10.28 -28.90 -14.03
C ALA A 158 -10.74 -28.02 -12.86
N GLU A 159 -11.71 -28.52 -12.09
CA GLU A 159 -12.19 -27.83 -10.89
C GLU A 159 -11.04 -27.49 -9.93
N LYS A 160 -11.08 -26.28 -9.34
CA LYS A 160 -10.06 -25.79 -8.40
C LYS A 160 -9.80 -26.78 -7.25
N SER A 161 -10.84 -27.47 -6.79
CA SER A 161 -10.80 -28.49 -5.73
C SER A 161 -10.01 -29.74 -6.10
N SER A 162 -9.88 -30.06 -7.39
CA SER A 162 -9.15 -31.24 -7.89
C SER A 162 -7.63 -31.07 -7.86
N TYR A 163 -7.15 -29.83 -7.77
CA TYR A 163 -5.71 -29.55 -7.72
C TYR A 163 -5.17 -29.59 -6.28
N GLY A 164 -4.00 -30.20 -6.12
CA GLY A 164 -3.30 -30.21 -4.84
C GLY A 164 -3.00 -28.80 -4.32
N LYS A 165 -2.87 -28.64 -2.99
CA LYS A 165 -2.60 -27.35 -2.34
C LYS A 165 -1.36 -26.64 -2.92
N GLY A 166 -0.30 -27.39 -3.28
CA GLY A 166 0.90 -26.83 -3.89
C GLY A 166 0.63 -26.15 -5.24
N THR A 167 -0.15 -26.81 -6.12
CA THR A 167 -0.55 -26.24 -7.43
C THR A 167 -1.40 -24.99 -7.24
N GLN A 168 -2.36 -25.01 -6.31
CA GLN A 168 -3.17 -23.83 -6.01
C GLN A 168 -2.33 -22.66 -5.48
N MET A 169 -1.33 -22.91 -4.64
CA MET A 169 -0.39 -21.90 -4.18
C MET A 169 0.46 -21.34 -5.32
N MET A 170 0.95 -22.18 -6.22
CA MET A 170 1.74 -21.77 -7.38
C MET A 170 0.93 -20.88 -8.33
N ILE A 171 -0.32 -21.26 -8.62
CA ILE A 171 -1.25 -20.43 -9.42
C ILE A 171 -1.49 -19.08 -8.76
N THR A 172 -1.74 -19.08 -7.44
CA THR A 172 -1.96 -17.84 -6.67
C THR A 172 -0.72 -16.94 -6.69
N PHE A 173 0.48 -17.52 -6.52
CA PHE A 173 1.74 -16.79 -6.58
C PHE A 173 1.99 -16.19 -7.97
N ALA A 174 1.86 -17.00 -9.03
CA ALA A 174 2.03 -16.54 -10.41
C ALA A 174 1.02 -15.43 -10.77
N SER A 175 -0.23 -15.60 -10.35
CA SER A 175 -1.28 -14.59 -10.55
C SER A 175 -0.96 -13.29 -9.81
N GLY A 176 -0.47 -13.38 -8.58
CA GLY A 176 -0.05 -12.20 -7.80
C GLY A 176 1.14 -11.48 -8.43
N TYR A 177 2.12 -12.22 -8.95
CA TYR A 177 3.28 -11.66 -9.63
C TYR A 177 2.88 -10.92 -10.91
N LEU A 178 2.07 -11.54 -11.77
CA LEU A 178 1.56 -10.91 -12.99
C LEU A 178 0.68 -9.70 -12.69
N ALA A 179 -0.22 -9.81 -11.70
CA ALA A 179 -1.04 -8.69 -11.25
C ALA A 179 -0.18 -7.53 -10.76
N GLY A 180 0.94 -7.82 -10.06
CA GLY A 180 1.91 -6.82 -9.64
C GLY A 180 2.56 -6.07 -10.79
N ILE A 181 2.96 -6.76 -11.86
CA ILE A 181 3.51 -6.13 -13.07
C ILE A 181 2.47 -5.20 -13.72
N PHE A 182 1.24 -5.69 -13.93
CA PHE A 182 0.16 -4.85 -14.48
C PHE A 182 -0.11 -3.64 -13.61
N CYS A 183 -0.15 -3.84 -12.31
CA CYS A 183 -0.38 -2.76 -11.35
C CYS A 183 0.73 -1.71 -11.41
N ALA A 184 1.99 -2.13 -11.49
CA ALA A 184 3.13 -1.21 -11.61
C ALA A 184 3.04 -0.35 -12.88
N ILE A 185 2.67 -0.95 -14.02
CA ILE A 185 2.53 -0.21 -15.29
C ILE A 185 1.38 0.81 -15.20
N VAL A 186 0.23 0.42 -14.66
CA VAL A 186 -0.95 1.28 -14.59
C VAL A 186 -0.83 2.35 -13.50
N SER A 187 -0.20 2.05 -12.37
CA SER A 187 -0.08 2.98 -11.25
C SER A 187 1.05 4.00 -11.44
N HIS A 188 2.08 3.70 -12.22
CA HIS A 188 3.23 4.58 -12.40
C HIS A 188 2.86 6.02 -12.84
N PRO A 189 1.97 6.26 -13.82
CA PRO A 189 1.53 7.61 -14.17
C PRO A 189 0.81 8.31 -13.02
N ALA A 190 -0.05 7.59 -12.30
CA ALA A 190 -0.79 8.13 -11.15
C ALA A 190 0.14 8.49 -9.98
N ASP A 191 1.11 7.64 -9.67
CA ASP A 191 2.12 7.89 -8.63
C ASP A 191 2.97 9.12 -8.98
N THR A 192 3.32 9.28 -10.25
CA THR A 192 4.06 10.45 -10.74
C THR A 192 3.23 11.72 -10.59
N MET A 193 1.96 11.71 -10.97
CA MET A 193 1.06 12.87 -10.81
C MET A 193 0.89 13.25 -9.34
N VAL A 194 0.62 12.28 -8.46
CA VAL A 194 0.49 12.52 -7.01
C VAL A 194 1.81 13.07 -6.43
N SER A 195 2.95 12.55 -6.86
CA SER A 195 4.27 13.05 -6.44
C SER A 195 4.51 14.49 -6.86
N VAL A 196 4.13 14.87 -8.10
CA VAL A 196 4.24 16.24 -8.61
C VAL A 196 3.30 17.17 -7.86
N MET A 197 2.05 16.77 -7.67
CA MET A 197 1.06 17.57 -6.92
C MET A 197 1.50 17.83 -5.47
N ASN A 198 2.06 16.84 -4.79
CA ASN A 198 2.57 17.02 -3.44
C ASN A 198 3.77 17.98 -3.38
N LYS A 199 4.66 17.94 -4.39
CA LYS A 199 5.77 18.91 -4.49
C LYS A 199 5.28 20.34 -4.71
N THR A 200 4.28 20.52 -5.58
CA THR A 200 3.71 21.84 -5.90
C THR A 200 2.91 22.38 -4.70
N GLY A 201 2.17 21.56 -3.97
CA GLY A 201 1.44 21.93 -2.78
C GLY A 201 2.33 22.31 -1.58
N GLN A 202 3.54 21.75 -1.48
CA GLN A 202 4.53 22.15 -0.46
C GLN A 202 5.23 23.48 -0.79
N SER A 203 5.23 23.90 -2.06
CA SER A 203 5.82 25.17 -2.48
C SER A 203 4.86 26.37 -2.31
N ALA A 204 3.59 26.11 -1.99
CA ALA A 204 2.54 27.13 -1.84
C ALA A 204 2.14 27.42 -0.36
N GLY A 205 2.85 26.83 0.59
CA GLY A 205 2.70 27.05 2.04
C GLY A 205 4.03 27.38 2.68
#